data_39fc2c908a53597feac74c3f8fc31ecb
#
_entry.id   39fc2c908a53597feac74c3f8fc31ecb
#
_cell.length_a   1.000
_cell.length_b   1.000
_cell.length_c   1.000
_cell.angle_alpha   90.00
_cell.angle_beta   90.00
_cell.angle_gamma   90.00
#
_symmetry.space_group_name_H-M   'P 1'
#
loop_
_entity.id
_entity.type
_entity.pdbx_description
1 polymer ?
#
loop_
_entity_poly.entity_id
_entity_poly.type
_entity_poly.pdbx_seq_one_letter_code
_entity_poly.pdbx_strand_id
1 'polypeptide(L)'
;MWNFETNSNWTTIYPLPEDVKLLVSTAYYSDVVVNLGSTMAFDFGMFKKPCIYINYDQEVKVNPNWSVQKIYNFQHFKSMPSKNVVVWWQQKDIIKQLLLDLKWNEVTNIWIEKVLEDYDSSSTKVMNSIIN
;
A
#
# COMPACT_ATOMS: atom_id res chain seq x y z
N MET A 1 -0.47 -3.34 -18.21
CA MET A 1 -0.52 -4.66 -17.54
C MET A 1 0.88 -5.21 -17.59
N TRP A 2 1.46 -5.55 -16.45
CA TRP A 2 2.81 -6.08 -16.36
C TRP A 2 2.97 -7.27 -17.31
N ASN A 3 3.87 -7.17 -18.27
CA ASN A 3 4.11 -8.25 -19.22
C ASN A 3 5.05 -9.26 -18.58
N PHE A 4 4.51 -10.38 -18.13
CA PHE A 4 5.29 -11.50 -17.61
C PHE A 4 5.64 -12.42 -18.78
N GLU A 5 6.89 -12.48 -19.18
CA GLU A 5 7.36 -13.60 -19.98
C GLU A 5 7.26 -14.87 -19.15
N THR A 6 6.77 -15.95 -19.75
CA THR A 6 6.39 -17.22 -19.09
C THR A 6 7.54 -17.93 -18.34
N ASN A 7 8.77 -17.43 -18.41
CA ASN A 7 9.98 -17.96 -17.75
C ASN A 7 10.75 -16.90 -16.93
N SER A 8 10.24 -15.68 -16.76
CA SER A 8 10.94 -14.65 -15.99
C SER A 8 10.67 -14.82 -14.50
N ASN A 9 11.76 -14.83 -13.74
CA ASN A 9 11.67 -14.73 -12.28
C ASN A 9 11.07 -13.37 -11.93
N TRP A 10 10.11 -13.28 -11.03
CA TRP A 10 9.46 -12.01 -10.64
C TRP A 10 10.47 -10.94 -10.19
N THR A 11 11.64 -11.35 -9.73
CA THR A 11 12.75 -10.45 -9.34
C THR A 11 13.44 -9.76 -10.53
N THR A 12 13.15 -10.17 -11.76
CA THR A 12 13.72 -9.59 -12.99
C THR A 12 12.71 -8.75 -13.76
N ILE A 13 11.54 -8.51 -13.20
CA ILE A 13 10.48 -7.73 -13.82
C ILE A 13 10.67 -6.27 -13.45
N TYR A 14 10.85 -5.44 -14.47
CA TYR A 14 10.94 -3.99 -14.31
C TYR A 14 9.66 -3.34 -14.81
N PRO A 15 9.09 -2.35 -14.08
CA PRO A 15 7.95 -1.62 -14.57
C PRO A 15 8.34 -0.80 -15.81
N LEU A 16 7.53 -0.89 -16.85
CA LEU A 16 7.64 -0.02 -18.01
C LEU A 16 7.04 1.36 -17.68
N PRO A 17 7.39 2.42 -18.44
CA PRO A 17 6.77 3.74 -18.24
C PRO A 17 5.24 3.71 -18.28
N GLU A 18 4.65 2.83 -19.11
CA GLU A 18 3.21 2.62 -19.21
C GLU A 18 2.62 2.00 -17.93
N ASP A 19 3.34 1.08 -17.29
CA ASP A 19 2.93 0.47 -16.02
C ASP A 19 2.91 1.51 -14.90
N VAL A 20 3.95 2.36 -14.84
CA VAL A 20 4.03 3.47 -13.88
C VAL A 20 2.89 4.47 -14.13
N LYS A 21 2.65 4.83 -15.39
CA LYS A 21 1.54 5.71 -15.77
C LYS A 21 0.18 5.12 -15.37
N LEU A 22 0.00 3.81 -15.57
CA LEU A 22 -1.22 3.12 -15.17
C LEU A 22 -1.41 3.16 -13.65
N LEU A 23 -0.37 2.86 -12.88
CA LEU A 23 -0.40 2.91 -11.41
C LEU A 23 -0.79 4.31 -10.91
N VAL A 24 -0.08 5.34 -11.39
CA VAL A 24 -0.33 6.75 -11.01
C VAL A 24 -1.75 7.17 -11.40
N SER A 25 -2.20 6.84 -12.62
CA SER A 25 -3.55 7.16 -13.07
C SER A 25 -4.61 6.43 -12.22
N THR A 26 -4.36 5.17 -11.88
CA THR A 26 -5.26 4.40 -11.00
C THR A 26 -5.37 5.07 -9.64
N ALA A 27 -4.25 5.44 -9.01
CA ALA A 27 -4.28 6.13 -7.72
C ALA A 27 -4.96 7.51 -7.81
N TYR A 28 -4.75 8.24 -8.88
CA TYR A 28 -5.35 9.57 -9.06
C TYR A 28 -6.86 9.53 -9.26
N TYR A 29 -7.36 8.64 -10.13
CA TYR A 29 -8.77 8.59 -10.53
C TYR A 29 -9.65 7.70 -9.64
N SER A 30 -9.08 6.92 -8.74
CA SER A 30 -9.87 6.15 -7.78
C SER A 30 -10.12 6.95 -6.52
N ASP A 31 -11.23 6.64 -5.82
CA ASP A 31 -11.60 7.31 -4.57
C ASP A 31 -11.00 6.64 -3.34
N VAL A 32 -10.66 5.37 -3.44
CA VAL A 32 -10.18 4.54 -2.33
C VAL A 32 -9.34 3.38 -2.84
N VAL A 33 -8.39 2.94 -2.05
CA VAL A 33 -7.73 1.64 -2.25
C VAL A 33 -8.15 0.65 -1.17
N VAL A 34 -8.52 -0.54 -1.59
CA VAL A 34 -8.78 -1.68 -0.69
C VAL A 34 -7.73 -2.75 -0.98
N ASN A 35 -6.98 -3.14 0.02
CA ASN A 35 -5.91 -4.12 -0.16
C ASN A 35 -5.62 -4.92 1.10
N LEU A 36 -4.71 -5.89 0.98
CA LEU A 36 -4.26 -6.76 2.06
C LEU A 36 -2.81 -6.40 2.42
N GLY A 37 -2.63 -5.24 3.08
CA GLY A 37 -1.32 -4.84 3.57
C GLY A 37 -0.31 -4.48 2.47
N SER A 38 -0.76 -3.84 1.40
CA SER A 38 0.11 -3.34 0.33
C SER A 38 0.62 -1.93 0.62
N THR A 39 1.83 -1.63 0.16
CA THR A 39 2.41 -0.29 0.14
C THR A 39 1.67 0.69 -0.77
N MET A 40 0.71 0.23 -1.58
CA MET A 40 -0.18 1.10 -2.35
C MET A 40 -0.93 2.12 -1.49
N ALA A 41 -1.01 1.91 -0.17
CA ALA A 41 -1.53 2.92 0.74
C ALA A 41 -0.77 4.24 0.64
N PHE A 42 0.55 4.20 0.39
CA PHE A 42 1.37 5.40 0.19
C PHE A 42 1.09 6.04 -1.17
N ASP A 43 1.01 5.24 -2.25
CA ASP A 43 0.71 5.75 -3.59
C ASP A 43 -0.62 6.51 -3.62
N PHE A 44 -1.65 5.93 -3.01
CA PHE A 44 -2.96 6.58 -2.87
C PHE A 44 -2.93 7.77 -1.91
N GLY A 45 -2.17 7.66 -0.83
CA GLY A 45 -1.99 8.71 0.15
C GLY A 45 -1.38 9.98 -0.44
N MET A 46 -0.49 9.88 -1.43
CA MET A 46 0.05 11.04 -2.16
C MET A 46 -1.05 11.88 -2.85
N PHE A 47 -2.18 11.26 -3.18
CA PHE A 47 -3.37 11.95 -3.74
C PHE A 47 -4.45 12.20 -2.69
N LYS A 48 -4.14 12.06 -1.39
CA LYS A 48 -5.11 12.20 -0.28
C LYS A 48 -6.29 11.23 -0.41
N LYS A 49 -6.04 10.05 -0.94
CA LYS A 49 -7.05 8.99 -1.08
C LYS A 49 -6.94 8.02 0.09
N PRO A 50 -8.05 7.68 0.75
CA PRO A 50 -8.04 6.76 1.88
C PRO A 50 -7.69 5.33 1.47
N CYS A 51 -7.13 4.59 2.42
CA CYS A 51 -6.83 3.18 2.28
C CYS A 51 -7.65 2.36 3.28
N ILE A 52 -8.23 1.27 2.79
CA ILE A 52 -8.88 0.25 3.61
C ILE A 52 -8.01 -1.01 3.60
N TYR A 53 -7.59 -1.47 4.77
CA TYR A 53 -6.89 -2.73 4.95
C TYR A 53 -7.84 -3.82 5.41
N ILE A 54 -7.89 -4.93 4.65
CA ILE A 54 -8.63 -6.12 5.03
C ILE A 54 -7.96 -6.74 6.26
N ASN A 55 -8.70 -6.87 7.37
CA ASN A 55 -8.19 -7.35 8.64
C ASN A 55 -9.04 -8.49 9.23
N TYR A 56 -9.47 -9.40 8.38
CA TYR A 56 -10.13 -10.64 8.77
C TYR A 56 -9.64 -11.80 7.91
N ASP A 57 -9.58 -12.98 8.49
CA ASP A 57 -9.27 -14.22 7.78
C ASP A 57 -10.54 -14.78 7.11
N GLN A 58 -10.34 -15.53 6.04
CA GLN A 58 -11.41 -16.33 5.46
C GLN A 58 -11.73 -17.52 6.37
N GLU A 59 -13.01 -17.93 6.39
CA GLU A 59 -13.46 -19.09 7.17
C GLU A 59 -12.78 -20.39 6.73
N VAL A 60 -12.65 -20.56 5.40
CA VAL A 60 -11.95 -21.71 4.80
C VAL A 60 -10.58 -21.23 4.31
N LYS A 61 -9.52 -21.74 4.93
CA LYS A 61 -8.13 -21.42 4.60
C LYS A 61 -7.52 -22.52 3.75
N VAL A 62 -6.97 -22.15 2.58
CA VAL A 62 -6.14 -23.05 1.76
C VAL A 62 -4.86 -23.44 2.51
N ASN A 63 -4.25 -22.47 3.21
CA ASN A 63 -3.13 -22.72 4.12
C ASN A 63 -3.57 -22.44 5.56
N PRO A 64 -3.71 -23.47 6.42
CA PRO A 64 -4.18 -23.28 7.79
C PRO A 64 -3.21 -22.44 8.65
N ASN A 65 -1.94 -22.40 8.27
CA ASN A 65 -0.92 -21.61 8.96
C ASN A 65 -0.91 -20.14 8.54
N TRP A 66 -1.65 -19.75 7.52
CA TRP A 66 -1.74 -18.36 7.07
C TRP A 66 -2.77 -17.58 7.90
N SER A 67 -2.45 -16.32 8.20
CA SER A 67 -3.41 -15.36 8.73
C SER A 67 -3.05 -13.94 8.29
N VAL A 68 -4.04 -13.10 8.19
CA VAL A 68 -3.86 -11.69 7.82
C VAL A 68 -2.96 -10.96 8.81
N GLN A 69 -2.99 -11.34 10.07
CA GLN A 69 -2.16 -10.75 11.13
C GLN A 69 -0.65 -10.94 10.87
N LYS A 70 -0.25 -11.99 10.15
CA LYS A 70 1.15 -12.19 9.77
C LYS A 70 1.65 -11.11 8.81
N ILE A 71 0.78 -10.61 7.93
CA ILE A 71 1.11 -9.53 7.01
C ILE A 71 1.36 -8.24 7.79
N TYR A 72 0.49 -7.90 8.75
CA TYR A 72 0.60 -6.67 9.54
C TYR A 72 1.72 -6.67 10.57
N ASN A 73 2.47 -7.77 10.67
CA ASN A 73 3.72 -7.85 11.43
C ASN A 73 4.97 -7.48 10.62
N PHE A 74 4.85 -7.21 9.32
CA PHE A 74 5.98 -6.77 8.51
C PHE A 74 6.50 -5.40 8.95
N GLN A 75 7.79 -5.13 8.64
CA GLN A 75 8.51 -3.98 9.18
C GLN A 75 7.85 -2.64 8.88
N HIS A 76 7.32 -2.45 7.68
CA HIS A 76 6.70 -1.17 7.31
C HIS A 76 5.41 -0.89 8.10
N PHE A 77 4.67 -1.91 8.57
CA PHE A 77 3.51 -1.69 9.44
C PHE A 77 3.91 -1.31 10.87
N LYS A 78 5.10 -1.72 11.33
CA LYS A 78 5.64 -1.32 12.64
C LYS A 78 5.98 0.18 12.68
N SER A 79 6.14 0.82 11.54
CA SER A 79 6.36 2.26 11.44
C SER A 79 5.09 3.10 11.58
N MET A 80 3.89 2.49 11.56
CA MET A 80 2.63 3.20 11.75
C MET A 80 2.64 4.01 13.05
N PRO A 81 2.38 5.32 13.01
CA PRO A 81 2.30 6.15 14.22
C PRO A 81 1.09 5.80 15.08
N SER A 82 0.01 5.34 14.47
CA SER A 82 -1.20 4.85 15.13
C SER A 82 -1.95 3.90 14.20
N LYS A 83 -2.94 3.18 14.74
CA LYS A 83 -3.82 2.33 13.92
C LYS A 83 -4.80 3.13 13.06
N ASN A 84 -4.94 4.43 13.29
CA ASN A 84 -5.92 5.27 12.60
C ASN A 84 -5.41 5.84 11.26
N VAL A 85 -4.20 5.48 10.84
CA VAL A 85 -3.63 5.92 9.55
C VAL A 85 -4.32 5.31 8.34
N VAL A 86 -5.04 4.21 8.56
CA VAL A 86 -5.85 3.52 7.56
C VAL A 86 -7.17 3.09 8.18
N VAL A 87 -8.13 2.74 7.34
CA VAL A 87 -9.39 2.14 7.80
C VAL A 87 -9.24 0.62 7.80
N TRP A 88 -9.61 -0.02 8.90
CA TRP A 88 -9.53 -1.46 9.07
C TRP A 88 -10.87 -2.13 8.78
N TRP A 89 -10.90 -2.96 7.73
CA TRP A 89 -12.06 -3.77 7.42
C TRP A 89 -11.99 -5.11 8.15
N GLN A 90 -12.72 -5.22 9.26
CA GLN A 90 -12.60 -6.35 10.18
C GLN A 90 -13.64 -7.46 9.96
N GLN A 91 -14.71 -7.20 9.21
CA GLN A 91 -15.81 -8.14 8.98
C GLN A 91 -16.40 -7.93 7.59
N LYS A 92 -16.79 -9.02 6.92
CA LYS A 92 -17.32 -8.96 5.55
C LYS A 92 -18.47 -7.98 5.38
N ASP A 93 -19.39 -7.96 6.31
CA ASP A 93 -20.69 -7.28 6.17
C ASP A 93 -20.62 -5.76 6.34
N ILE A 94 -19.52 -5.23 6.89
CA ILE A 94 -19.41 -3.79 7.18
C ILE A 94 -18.82 -2.94 6.05
N ILE A 95 -18.40 -3.55 4.93
CA ILE A 95 -17.71 -2.82 3.85
C ILE A 95 -18.55 -1.65 3.30
N LYS A 96 -19.85 -1.85 3.16
CA LYS A 96 -20.75 -0.80 2.68
C LYS A 96 -20.74 0.42 3.61
N GLN A 97 -20.82 0.19 4.92
CA GLN A 97 -20.76 1.26 5.91
C GLN A 97 -19.39 1.94 5.93
N LEU A 98 -18.32 1.17 5.85
CA LEU A 98 -16.96 1.72 5.77
C LEU A 98 -16.79 2.66 4.57
N LEU A 99 -17.33 2.29 3.41
CA LEU A 99 -17.25 3.13 2.21
C LEU A 99 -18.08 4.40 2.32
N LEU A 100 -19.23 4.37 2.99
CA LEU A 100 -20.07 5.55 3.21
C LEU A 100 -19.45 6.56 4.19
N ASP A 101 -18.75 6.05 5.21
CA ASP A 101 -18.12 6.86 6.26
C ASP A 101 -16.68 7.22 5.95
N LEU A 102 -16.18 6.77 4.80
CA LEU A 102 -14.78 6.89 4.42
C LEU A 102 -14.38 8.35 4.20
N LYS A 103 -13.34 8.78 4.92
CA LYS A 103 -12.73 10.10 4.78
C LYS A 103 -11.21 10.00 4.81
N TRP A 104 -10.57 10.92 4.11
CA TRP A 104 -9.13 11.11 4.26
C TRP A 104 -8.79 11.49 5.72
N ASN A 105 -7.71 10.90 6.22
CA ASN A 105 -7.21 11.20 7.56
C ASN A 105 -5.80 11.80 7.47
N GLU A 106 -5.62 13.03 7.96
CA GLU A 106 -4.33 13.71 7.97
C GLU A 106 -3.24 12.95 8.74
N VAL A 107 -3.62 12.07 9.67
CA VAL A 107 -2.67 11.20 10.37
C VAL A 107 -1.93 10.26 9.40
N THR A 108 -2.53 9.96 8.24
CA THR A 108 -1.88 9.19 7.18
C THR A 108 -0.66 9.90 6.62
N ASN A 109 -0.65 11.23 6.56
CA ASN A 109 0.53 12.00 6.14
C ASN A 109 1.72 11.75 7.05
N ILE A 110 1.51 11.69 8.37
CA ILE A 110 2.58 11.43 9.33
C ILE A 110 3.24 10.07 9.06
N TRP A 111 2.45 9.07 8.68
CA TRP A 111 3.00 7.78 8.32
C TRP A 111 3.74 7.81 6.98
N ILE A 112 3.19 8.49 5.98
CA ILE A 112 3.82 8.68 4.67
C ILE A 112 5.17 9.38 4.85
N GLU A 113 5.21 10.50 5.53
CA GLU A 113 6.43 11.27 5.81
C GLU A 113 7.47 10.44 6.55
N LYS A 114 7.03 9.64 7.55
CA LYS A 114 7.93 8.76 8.30
C LYS A 114 8.55 7.64 7.46
N VAL A 115 7.82 7.13 6.46
CA VAL A 115 8.29 6.01 5.60
C VAL A 115 9.02 6.53 4.37
N LEU A 116 8.57 7.64 3.82
CA LEU A 116 9.12 8.27 2.61
C LEU A 116 10.00 9.49 2.93
N GLU A 117 10.64 9.50 4.09
CA GLU A 117 11.50 10.58 4.55
C GLU A 117 12.38 11.12 3.41
N ASP A 118 12.28 12.43 3.16
CA ASP A 118 13.07 13.12 2.11
C ASP A 118 12.91 12.53 0.69
N TYR A 119 11.73 12.06 0.32
CA TYR A 119 11.52 11.45 -1.00
C TYR A 119 11.93 12.38 -2.16
N ASP A 120 11.82 13.70 -2.02
CA ASP A 120 12.22 14.69 -3.02
C ASP A 120 13.75 14.70 -3.26
N SER A 121 14.53 14.32 -2.27
CA SER A 121 16.00 14.28 -2.36
C SER A 121 16.56 12.85 -2.45
N SER A 122 15.73 11.83 -2.41
CA SER A 122 16.13 10.42 -2.36
C SER A 122 17.06 10.03 -3.52
N SER A 123 16.74 10.43 -4.74
CA SER A 123 17.59 10.14 -5.90
C SER A 123 18.98 10.77 -5.78
N THR A 124 19.07 12.00 -5.28
CA THR A 124 20.35 12.69 -5.06
C THR A 124 21.15 12.01 -3.95
N LYS A 125 20.51 11.59 -2.86
CA LYS A 125 21.17 10.85 -1.78
C LYS A 125 21.75 9.52 -2.26
N VAL A 126 20.97 8.75 -3.04
CA VAL A 126 21.44 7.50 -3.64
C VAL A 126 22.62 7.74 -4.56
N MET A 127 22.53 8.71 -5.47
CA MET A 127 23.64 9.07 -6.36
C MET A 127 24.91 9.43 -5.59
N ASN A 128 24.80 10.27 -4.58
CA ASN A 128 25.93 10.67 -3.74
C ASN A 128 26.58 9.50 -2.98
N SER A 129 25.78 8.51 -2.59
CA SER A 129 26.29 7.31 -1.91
C SER A 129 27.02 6.34 -2.84
N ILE A 130 26.79 6.44 -4.15
CA ILE A 130 27.44 5.58 -5.16
C ILE A 130 28.76 6.22 -5.63
N ILE A 131 28.82 7.56 -5.69
CA ILE A 131 29.96 8.30 -6.25
C ILE A 131 31.07 8.52 -5.19
N ASN A 132 30.76 8.47 -3.90
CA ASN A 132 31.70 8.57 -2.78
C ASN A 132 32.14 7.17 -2.30
#